data_ef56432cee4b7cc2fdcfb486b579e324
#
_entry.id   ef56432cee4b7cc2fdcfb486b579e324
#
_cell.length_a   1.000
_cell.length_b   1.000
_cell.length_c   1.000
_cell.angle_alpha   90.00
_cell.angle_beta   90.00
_cell.angle_gamma   90.00
#
_symmetry.space_group_name_H-M   'P 1'
#
loop_
_entity.id
_entity.type
_entity.pdbx_description
1 polymer ?
#
loop_
_entity_poly.entity_id
_entity_poly.type
_entity_poly.pdbx_seq_one_letter_code
_entity_poly.pdbx_strand_id
1 'polypeptide(L)'
;MRYCHSFRADGANYGKCPSKKETYFGFKVHALITLEGYITAFEITPASVDDREGLRDLVENQLGLVILGDKGYTGNLLWEDMMRQGICLMSLKPSNYKENWPKEVRQMIFRFRRRVETVFSQLTEQTNAERVLAKSFRGLCTRLQNKILGHNLCMAFNSIFREPCDIGKIKELIF
;
A
#
# COMPACT_ATOMS: atom_id res chain seq x y z
N MET A 1 -14.12 -13.11 7.55
CA MET A 1 -14.62 -11.91 8.26
C MET A 1 -16.11 -11.73 7.95
N ARG A 2 -17.02 -11.75 8.93
CA ARG A 2 -18.44 -11.42 8.71
C ARG A 2 -18.54 -9.89 8.68
N TYR A 3 -18.50 -9.31 7.50
CA TYR A 3 -18.76 -7.89 7.34
C TYR A 3 -20.25 -7.62 7.31
N CYS A 4 -20.66 -6.60 8.02
CA CYS A 4 -22.01 -6.14 8.14
C CYS A 4 -22.57 -5.75 6.76
N HIS A 5 -23.82 -6.12 6.47
CA HIS A 5 -24.56 -5.72 5.26
C HIS A 5 -24.56 -4.20 4.99
N SER A 6 -24.25 -3.38 6.00
CA SER A 6 -24.15 -1.92 5.91
C SER A 6 -23.14 -1.42 4.89
N PHE A 7 -22.01 -2.13 4.65
CA PHE A 7 -20.98 -1.69 3.70
C PHE A 7 -21.34 -1.92 2.22
N ARG A 8 -22.40 -2.65 1.90
CA ARG A 8 -22.86 -2.78 0.51
C ARG A 8 -23.34 -1.46 -0.07
N ALA A 9 -24.02 -0.65 0.72
CA ALA A 9 -24.46 0.69 0.33
C ALA A 9 -23.29 1.64 0.08
N ASP A 10 -22.16 1.42 0.74
CA ASP A 10 -20.92 2.19 0.60
C ASP A 10 -20.01 1.65 -0.53
N GLY A 11 -20.46 0.70 -1.34
CA GLY A 11 -19.73 0.17 -2.49
C GLY A 11 -18.81 -1.02 -2.19
N ALA A 12 -18.81 -1.58 -0.99
CA ALA A 12 -18.03 -2.77 -0.69
C ALA A 12 -18.37 -3.93 -1.64
N ASN A 13 -17.34 -4.66 -2.08
CA ASN A 13 -17.50 -5.75 -3.04
C ASN A 13 -16.56 -6.92 -2.74
N TYR A 14 -16.69 -8.00 -3.51
CA TYR A 14 -15.83 -9.17 -3.38
C TYR A 14 -14.49 -8.96 -4.09
N GLY A 15 -13.40 -9.28 -3.40
CA GLY A 15 -12.06 -9.33 -3.93
C GLY A 15 -11.41 -10.69 -3.70
N LYS A 16 -10.36 -10.98 -4.45
CA LYS A 16 -9.55 -12.18 -4.28
C LYS A 16 -8.19 -11.83 -3.71
N CYS A 17 -7.74 -12.58 -2.73
CA CYS A 17 -6.37 -12.52 -2.23
C CYS A 17 -5.59 -13.73 -2.78
N PRO A 18 -4.80 -13.56 -3.88
CA PRO A 18 -4.12 -14.70 -4.51
C PRO A 18 -3.13 -15.41 -3.59
N SER A 19 -2.45 -14.66 -2.70
CA SER A 19 -1.48 -15.20 -1.75
C SER A 19 -2.10 -16.11 -0.69
N LYS A 20 -3.33 -15.80 -0.25
CA LYS A 20 -4.08 -16.60 0.74
C LYS A 20 -5.08 -17.54 0.08
N LYS A 21 -5.23 -17.51 -1.26
CA LYS A 21 -6.27 -18.25 -2.03
C LYS A 21 -7.69 -18.05 -1.48
N GLU A 22 -7.96 -16.88 -0.93
CA GLU A 22 -9.23 -16.55 -0.27
C GLU A 22 -9.98 -15.49 -1.05
N THR A 23 -11.31 -15.57 -0.98
CA THR A 23 -12.22 -14.50 -1.42
C THR A 23 -12.71 -13.77 -0.18
N TYR A 24 -12.61 -12.45 -0.18
CA TYR A 24 -13.09 -11.61 0.91
C TYR A 24 -14.07 -10.56 0.39
N PHE A 25 -14.93 -10.07 1.28
CA PHE A 25 -15.86 -8.99 0.98
C PHE A 25 -15.43 -7.73 1.75
N GLY A 26 -15.29 -6.60 1.07
CA GLY A 26 -14.92 -5.33 1.71
C GLY A 26 -14.19 -4.37 0.78
N PHE A 27 -13.14 -3.78 1.31
CA PHE A 27 -12.32 -2.76 0.66
C PHE A 27 -10.86 -3.19 0.61
N LYS A 28 -10.11 -2.61 -0.32
CA LYS A 28 -8.64 -2.66 -0.38
C LYS A 28 -8.07 -1.31 0.05
N VAL A 29 -6.86 -1.35 0.57
CA VAL A 29 -6.06 -0.15 0.84
C VAL A 29 -4.87 -0.16 -0.11
N HIS A 30 -4.73 0.91 -0.86
CA HIS A 30 -3.56 1.23 -1.66
C HIS A 30 -2.77 2.29 -0.91
N ALA A 31 -1.45 2.21 -0.92
CA ALA A 31 -0.61 3.18 -0.20
C ALA A 31 0.68 3.49 -0.96
N LEU A 32 1.11 4.74 -0.92
CA LEU A 32 2.46 5.15 -1.28
C LEU A 32 3.32 5.14 -0.03
N ILE A 33 4.44 4.42 -0.10
CA ILE A 33 5.34 4.21 1.02
C ILE A 33 6.73 4.68 0.62
N THR A 34 7.35 5.54 1.44
CA THR A 34 8.74 5.99 1.21
C THR A 34 9.74 4.87 1.42
N LEU A 35 10.97 5.10 1.03
CA LEU A 35 12.08 4.15 1.21
C LEU A 35 12.36 3.85 2.69
N GLU A 36 12.10 4.81 3.56
CA GLU A 36 12.23 4.70 5.01
C GLU A 36 11.07 3.92 5.62
N GLY A 37 9.88 3.95 5.00
CA GLY A 37 8.68 3.25 5.46
C GLY A 37 7.54 4.18 5.90
N TYR A 38 7.63 5.49 5.67
CA TYR A 38 6.49 6.39 5.89
C TYR A 38 5.40 6.18 4.86
N ILE A 39 4.16 6.21 5.28
CA ILE A 39 3.00 6.19 4.40
C ILE A 39 2.62 7.63 4.07
N THR A 40 2.87 8.06 2.82
CA THR A 40 2.66 9.46 2.39
C THR A 40 1.29 9.71 1.78
N ALA A 41 0.69 8.69 1.18
CA ALA A 41 -0.67 8.74 0.66
C ALA A 41 -1.31 7.36 0.76
N PHE A 42 -2.63 7.32 0.86
CA PHE A 42 -3.39 6.08 0.80
C PHE A 42 -4.77 6.33 0.19
N GLU A 43 -5.30 5.30 -0.45
CA GLU A 43 -6.64 5.27 -1.04
C GLU A 43 -7.38 3.99 -0.61
N ILE A 44 -8.69 4.08 -0.44
CA ILE A 44 -9.54 2.96 -0.06
C ILE A 44 -10.52 2.69 -1.19
N THR A 45 -10.35 1.57 -1.89
CA THR A 45 -11.23 1.17 -2.98
C THR A 45 -12.04 -0.08 -2.63
N PRO A 46 -13.18 -0.32 -3.30
CA PRO A 46 -13.85 -1.62 -3.26
C PRO A 46 -12.88 -2.76 -3.59
N ALA A 47 -13.02 -3.90 -2.93
CA ALA A 47 -12.09 -5.02 -3.09
C ALA A 47 -12.02 -5.58 -4.53
N SER A 48 -13.02 -5.31 -5.37
CA SER A 48 -13.06 -5.71 -6.79
C SER A 48 -12.26 -4.80 -7.73
N VAL A 49 -11.89 -3.58 -7.29
CA VAL A 49 -11.17 -2.61 -8.14
C VAL A 49 -9.77 -3.16 -8.46
N ASP A 50 -9.31 -2.98 -9.70
CA ASP A 50 -7.97 -3.39 -10.13
C ASP A 50 -6.91 -2.52 -9.42
N ASP A 51 -5.78 -3.10 -9.06
CA ASP A 51 -4.71 -2.40 -8.34
C ASP A 51 -4.12 -1.24 -9.18
N ARG A 52 -4.21 -1.33 -10.50
CA ARG A 52 -3.78 -0.27 -11.42
C ARG A 52 -4.71 0.96 -11.39
N GLU A 53 -6.02 0.75 -11.21
CA GLU A 53 -6.97 1.84 -11.01
C GLU A 53 -6.72 2.50 -9.64
N GLY A 54 -6.56 1.71 -8.58
CA GLY A 54 -6.21 2.24 -7.27
C GLY A 54 -4.91 3.05 -7.28
N LEU A 55 -3.93 2.69 -8.13
CA LEU A 55 -2.73 3.51 -8.30
C LEU A 55 -3.04 4.84 -8.99
N ARG A 56 -3.89 4.86 -10.03
CA ARG A 56 -4.28 6.10 -10.70
C ARG A 56 -4.93 7.08 -9.73
N ASP A 57 -5.89 6.61 -8.94
CA ASP A 57 -6.58 7.42 -7.92
C ASP A 57 -5.57 7.96 -6.88
N LEU A 58 -4.65 7.09 -6.44
CA LEU A 58 -3.66 7.42 -5.43
C LEU A 58 -2.68 8.52 -5.85
N VAL A 59 -2.40 8.64 -7.16
CA VAL A 59 -1.41 9.59 -7.70
C VAL A 59 -2.03 10.77 -8.47
N GLU A 60 -3.36 10.87 -8.52
CA GLU A 60 -4.09 11.86 -9.33
C GLU A 60 -3.57 13.29 -9.19
N ASN A 61 -3.12 13.68 -7.98
CA ASN A 61 -2.62 15.02 -7.69
C ASN A 61 -1.12 15.04 -7.35
N GLN A 62 -0.38 14.00 -7.74
CA GLN A 62 1.05 13.89 -7.47
C GLN A 62 1.86 14.17 -8.74
N LEU A 63 3.00 14.84 -8.60
CA LEU A 63 3.90 15.16 -9.71
C LEU A 63 5.34 14.77 -9.36
N GLY A 64 6.12 14.40 -10.38
CA GLY A 64 7.56 14.20 -10.23
C GLY A 64 7.96 13.00 -9.37
N LEU A 65 7.09 12.00 -9.22
CA LEU A 65 7.37 10.82 -8.43
C LEU A 65 8.12 9.75 -9.22
N VAL A 66 8.97 9.00 -8.54
CA VAL A 66 9.47 7.69 -9.00
C VAL A 66 8.80 6.63 -8.15
N ILE A 67 7.96 5.80 -8.79
CA ILE A 67 7.20 4.76 -8.11
C ILE A 67 7.76 3.39 -8.48
N LEU A 68 8.05 2.59 -7.46
CA LEU A 68 8.47 1.21 -7.62
C LEU A 68 7.27 0.29 -7.37
N GLY A 69 6.90 -0.49 -8.38
CA GLY A 69 5.73 -1.37 -8.36
C GLY A 69 6.08 -2.85 -8.50
N ASP A 70 5.18 -3.71 -8.03
CA ASP A 70 5.24 -5.15 -8.29
C ASP A 70 4.74 -5.47 -9.72
N LYS A 71 4.78 -6.74 -10.09
CA LYS A 71 4.32 -7.26 -11.39
C LYS A 71 2.85 -6.92 -11.71
N GLY A 72 2.02 -6.71 -10.70
CA GLY A 72 0.63 -6.27 -10.86
C GLY A 72 0.48 -4.89 -11.51
N TYR A 73 1.50 -4.05 -11.40
CA TYR A 73 1.51 -2.69 -11.96
C TYR A 73 2.18 -2.62 -13.33
N THR A 74 2.17 -3.72 -14.09
CA THR A 74 2.67 -3.75 -15.47
C THR A 74 1.55 -3.44 -16.47
N GLY A 75 1.92 -2.79 -17.58
CA GLY A 75 1.01 -2.51 -18.70
C GLY A 75 1.39 -1.20 -19.40
N ASN A 76 1.39 -1.22 -20.73
CA ASN A 76 1.78 -0.05 -21.52
C ASN A 76 0.87 1.16 -21.25
N LEU A 77 -0.44 0.92 -21.17
CA LEU A 77 -1.41 1.99 -20.90
C LEU A 77 -1.15 2.65 -19.53
N LEU A 78 -0.93 1.85 -18.48
CA LEU A 78 -0.63 2.40 -17.17
C LEU A 78 0.68 3.20 -17.18
N TRP A 79 1.71 2.67 -17.83
CA TRP A 79 3.00 3.35 -17.95
C TRP A 79 2.88 4.69 -18.69
N GLU A 80 2.14 4.72 -19.83
CA GLU A 80 1.87 5.94 -20.58
C GLU A 80 1.09 6.98 -19.76
N ASP A 81 0.08 6.56 -19.01
CA ASP A 81 -0.71 7.44 -18.16
C ASP A 81 0.17 8.07 -17.05
N MET A 82 1.02 7.27 -16.41
CA MET A 82 1.96 7.76 -15.40
C MET A 82 2.97 8.74 -16.00
N MET A 83 3.53 8.42 -17.16
CA MET A 83 4.48 9.32 -17.85
C MET A 83 3.85 10.66 -18.25
N ARG A 84 2.58 10.67 -18.71
CA ARG A 84 1.86 11.93 -18.98
C ARG A 84 1.70 12.82 -17.76
N GLN A 85 1.62 12.22 -16.58
CA GLN A 85 1.57 12.93 -15.28
C GLN A 85 2.97 13.27 -14.73
N GLY A 86 4.05 12.99 -15.49
CA GLY A 86 5.42 13.20 -15.02
C GLY A 86 5.85 12.22 -13.92
N ILE A 87 5.22 11.05 -13.84
CA ILE A 87 5.52 10.00 -12.86
C ILE A 87 6.29 8.87 -13.56
N CYS A 88 7.45 8.53 -13.02
CA CYS A 88 8.24 7.40 -13.50
C CYS A 88 7.84 6.11 -12.77
N LEU A 89 7.06 5.25 -13.44
CA LEU A 89 6.67 3.95 -12.88
C LEU A 89 7.67 2.85 -13.29
N MET A 90 8.37 2.30 -12.31
CA MET A 90 9.31 1.19 -12.46
C MET A 90 8.71 -0.08 -11.85
N SER A 91 8.03 -0.88 -12.66
CA SER A 91 7.44 -2.16 -12.23
C SER A 91 8.29 -3.35 -12.64
N LEU A 92 8.24 -4.44 -11.84
CA LEU A 92 8.83 -5.71 -12.21
C LEU A 92 8.10 -6.29 -13.41
N LYS A 93 8.84 -6.55 -14.48
CA LYS A 93 8.26 -7.19 -15.68
C LYS A 93 8.12 -8.71 -15.44
N PRO A 94 7.05 -9.33 -15.97
CA PRO A 94 6.94 -10.78 -16.00
C PRO A 94 8.14 -11.44 -16.71
N SER A 95 8.44 -12.69 -16.38
CA SER A 95 9.60 -13.42 -16.91
C SER A 95 9.58 -13.65 -18.43
N ASN A 96 8.40 -13.56 -19.05
CA ASN A 96 8.21 -13.69 -20.50
C ASN A 96 8.47 -12.39 -21.29
N TYR A 97 8.78 -11.28 -20.62
CA TYR A 97 9.17 -10.04 -21.30
C TYR A 97 10.61 -10.15 -21.82
N LYS A 98 10.82 -9.79 -23.10
CA LYS A 98 12.13 -9.84 -23.76
C LYS A 98 13.15 -8.86 -23.15
N GLU A 99 12.65 -7.70 -22.70
CA GLU A 99 13.46 -6.66 -22.07
C GLU A 99 13.10 -6.56 -20.59
N ASN A 100 14.07 -6.76 -19.73
CA ASN A 100 13.92 -6.62 -18.29
C ASN A 100 14.84 -5.53 -17.76
N TRP A 101 14.53 -5.02 -16.57
CA TRP A 101 15.40 -4.08 -15.89
C TRP A 101 16.78 -4.67 -15.62
N PRO A 102 17.86 -3.86 -15.60
CA PRO A 102 19.17 -4.27 -15.12
C PRO A 102 19.08 -4.96 -13.76
N LYS A 103 20.03 -5.84 -13.46
CA LYS A 103 20.05 -6.64 -12.22
C LYS A 103 19.96 -5.76 -10.97
N GLU A 104 20.67 -4.64 -10.96
CA GLU A 104 20.74 -3.67 -9.87
C GLU A 104 19.36 -3.05 -9.58
N VAL A 105 18.66 -2.63 -10.64
CA VAL A 105 17.32 -2.06 -10.55
C VAL A 105 16.32 -3.11 -10.02
N ARG A 106 16.39 -4.35 -10.53
CA ARG A 106 15.53 -5.43 -10.02
C ARG A 106 15.78 -5.73 -8.55
N GLN A 107 17.05 -5.76 -8.12
CA GLN A 107 17.40 -5.95 -6.71
C GLN A 107 16.87 -4.81 -5.84
N MET A 108 16.94 -3.57 -6.32
CA MET A 108 16.37 -2.42 -5.66
C MET A 108 14.85 -2.58 -5.47
N ILE A 109 14.12 -2.90 -6.54
CA ILE A 109 12.66 -3.11 -6.47
C ILE A 109 12.32 -4.23 -5.48
N PHE A 110 13.04 -5.36 -5.47
CA PHE A 110 12.84 -6.44 -4.49
C PHE A 110 13.11 -6.00 -3.05
N ARG A 111 14.10 -5.14 -2.83
CA ARG A 111 14.41 -4.60 -1.50
C ARG A 111 13.26 -3.72 -0.98
N PHE A 112 12.71 -2.87 -1.84
CA PHE A 112 11.59 -2.00 -1.48
C PHE A 112 10.29 -2.76 -1.30
N ARG A 113 10.02 -3.79 -2.09
CA ARG A 113 8.90 -4.67 -1.88
C ARG A 113 8.88 -5.25 -0.45
N ARG A 114 10.02 -5.75 0.03
CA ARG A 114 10.13 -6.22 1.42
C ARG A 114 9.81 -5.13 2.44
N ARG A 115 10.21 -3.88 2.17
CA ARG A 115 9.85 -2.74 3.01
C ARG A 115 8.35 -2.53 3.08
N VAL A 116 7.68 -2.55 1.95
CA VAL A 116 6.21 -2.44 1.86
C VAL A 116 5.52 -3.57 2.64
N GLU A 117 5.97 -4.81 2.46
CA GLU A 117 5.47 -5.97 3.20
C GLU A 117 5.65 -5.79 4.71
N THR A 118 6.80 -5.27 5.16
CA THR A 118 7.06 -4.96 6.57
C THR A 118 6.11 -3.90 7.12
N VAL A 119 5.88 -2.80 6.39
CA VAL A 119 4.96 -1.73 6.82
C VAL A 119 3.54 -2.25 6.95
N PHE A 120 3.04 -3.03 5.98
CA PHE A 120 1.70 -3.62 6.08
C PHE A 120 1.59 -4.66 7.21
N SER A 121 2.62 -5.47 7.43
CA SER A 121 2.67 -6.40 8.58
C SER A 121 2.60 -5.63 9.91
N GLN A 122 3.33 -4.54 10.05
CA GLN A 122 3.29 -3.69 11.23
C GLN A 122 1.92 -3.06 11.45
N LEU A 123 1.29 -2.51 10.40
CA LEU A 123 -0.07 -1.99 10.49
C LEU A 123 -1.06 -3.07 10.93
N THR A 124 -0.93 -4.29 10.39
CA THR A 124 -1.82 -5.39 10.72
C THR A 124 -1.60 -5.89 12.15
N GLU A 125 -0.36 -6.19 12.52
CA GLU A 125 -0.03 -6.83 13.79
C GLU A 125 -0.08 -5.88 14.98
N GLN A 126 0.38 -4.63 14.80
CA GLN A 126 0.50 -3.68 15.88
C GLN A 126 -0.73 -2.80 16.05
N THR A 127 -1.36 -2.42 14.95
CA THR A 127 -2.53 -1.53 14.98
C THR A 127 -3.83 -2.25 14.64
N ASN A 128 -3.80 -3.56 14.36
CA ASN A 128 -4.95 -4.37 13.96
C ASN A 128 -5.71 -3.77 12.76
N ALA A 129 -4.96 -3.36 11.71
CA ALA A 129 -5.53 -2.69 10.54
C ALA A 129 -6.44 -3.59 9.69
N GLU A 130 -6.31 -4.92 9.78
CA GLU A 130 -7.23 -5.87 9.11
C GLU A 130 -8.62 -5.96 9.80
N ARG A 131 -8.73 -5.55 11.07
CA ARG A 131 -9.97 -5.63 11.86
C ARG A 131 -10.38 -4.27 12.40
N VAL A 132 -10.72 -3.37 11.50
CA VAL A 132 -11.00 -1.97 11.87
C VAL A 132 -12.29 -1.81 12.68
N LEU A 133 -13.17 -2.82 12.75
CA LEU A 133 -14.44 -2.84 13.53
C LEU A 133 -15.33 -1.60 13.31
N ALA A 134 -15.28 -1.01 12.11
CA ALA A 134 -16.11 0.13 11.75
C ALA A 134 -17.53 -0.30 11.38
N LYS A 135 -18.52 0.56 11.66
CA LYS A 135 -19.93 0.34 11.31
C LYS A 135 -20.37 1.13 10.08
N SER A 136 -19.53 2.07 9.59
CA SER A 136 -19.76 2.90 8.40
C SER A 136 -18.46 3.11 7.64
N PHE A 137 -18.55 3.44 6.35
CA PHE A 137 -17.38 3.73 5.52
C PHE A 137 -16.57 4.91 6.07
N ARG A 138 -17.24 6.00 6.46
CA ARG A 138 -16.58 7.14 7.11
C ARG A 138 -15.81 6.72 8.36
N GLY A 139 -16.40 5.88 9.20
CA GLY A 139 -15.74 5.33 10.38
C GLY A 139 -14.54 4.43 10.04
N LEU A 140 -14.61 3.67 8.94
CA LEU A 140 -13.50 2.89 8.41
C LEU A 140 -12.34 3.81 8.00
N CYS A 141 -12.62 4.83 7.19
CA CYS A 141 -11.62 5.79 6.74
C CYS A 141 -10.93 6.49 7.91
N THR A 142 -11.70 7.05 8.86
CA THR A 142 -11.14 7.74 10.03
C THR A 142 -10.26 6.82 10.88
N ARG A 143 -10.71 5.61 11.15
CA ARG A 143 -9.92 4.66 11.97
C ARG A 143 -8.65 4.22 11.26
N LEU A 144 -8.70 3.99 9.96
CA LEU A 144 -7.51 3.63 9.18
C LEU A 144 -6.52 4.80 9.13
N GLN A 145 -7.02 6.03 8.90
CA GLN A 145 -6.20 7.24 8.93
C GLN A 145 -5.47 7.41 10.26
N ASN A 146 -6.16 7.19 11.39
CA ASN A 146 -5.53 7.25 12.71
C ASN A 146 -4.44 6.18 12.90
N LYS A 147 -4.63 4.98 12.36
CA LYS A 147 -3.62 3.90 12.42
C LYS A 147 -2.38 4.24 11.59
N ILE A 148 -2.58 4.80 10.39
CA ILE A 148 -1.50 5.28 9.52
C ILE A 148 -0.75 6.43 10.19
N LEU A 149 -1.47 7.40 10.77
CA LEU A 149 -0.86 8.50 11.52
C LEU A 149 -0.04 7.97 12.69
N GLY A 150 -0.57 7.04 13.47
CA GLY A 150 0.15 6.40 14.57
C GLY A 150 1.44 5.72 14.10
N HIS A 151 1.39 4.96 13.00
CA HIS A 151 2.56 4.36 12.39
C HIS A 151 3.62 5.42 12.02
N ASN A 152 3.22 6.47 11.30
CA ASN A 152 4.13 7.53 10.88
C ASN A 152 4.73 8.30 12.07
N LEU A 153 3.96 8.54 13.12
CA LEU A 153 4.46 9.14 14.36
C LEU A 153 5.51 8.25 15.05
N CYS A 154 5.26 6.94 15.16
CA CYS A 154 6.25 6.00 15.71
C CYS A 154 7.54 6.01 14.89
N MET A 155 7.43 6.05 13.55
CA MET A 155 8.58 6.17 12.65
C MET A 155 9.37 7.47 12.89
N ALA A 156 8.66 8.60 13.03
CA ALA A 156 9.26 9.91 13.30
C ALA A 156 9.97 9.93 14.65
N PHE A 157 9.35 9.41 15.70
CA PHE A 157 10.00 9.30 17.02
C PHE A 157 11.23 8.40 16.97
N ASN A 158 11.18 7.25 16.28
CA ASN A 158 12.35 6.40 16.11
C ASN A 158 13.49 7.11 15.38
N SER A 159 13.19 7.93 14.36
CA SER A 159 14.21 8.68 13.64
C SER A 159 14.87 9.79 14.49
N ILE A 160 14.15 10.32 15.47
CA ILE A 160 14.65 11.39 16.36
C ILE A 160 15.47 10.80 17.52
N PHE A 161 15.00 9.71 18.13
CA PHE A 161 15.53 9.23 19.40
C PHE A 161 16.43 7.99 19.27
N ARG A 162 16.49 7.36 18.09
CA ARG A 162 17.28 6.15 17.83
C ARG A 162 18.07 6.29 16.53
N GLU A 163 19.34 5.98 16.62
CA GLU A 163 20.19 5.79 15.45
C GLU A 163 20.80 4.36 15.47
N PRO A 164 20.71 3.66 14.33
CA PRO A 164 19.94 3.91 13.12
C PRO A 164 18.44 3.64 13.32
N CYS A 165 17.57 4.33 12.57
CA CYS A 165 16.12 4.09 12.59
C CYS A 165 15.81 2.66 12.15
N ASP A 166 15.39 1.83 13.08
CA ASP A 166 15.02 0.43 12.82
C ASP A 166 13.50 0.27 12.89
N ILE A 167 12.87 0.06 11.73
CA ILE A 167 11.43 -0.12 11.61
C ILE A 167 10.94 -1.32 12.44
N GLY A 168 11.76 -2.36 12.58
CA GLY A 168 11.41 -3.53 13.38
C GLY A 168 11.20 -3.23 14.87
N LYS A 169 11.67 -2.07 15.34
CA LYS A 169 11.59 -1.66 16.75
C LYS A 169 10.45 -0.72 17.10
N ILE A 170 9.48 -0.51 16.21
CA ILE A 170 8.29 0.30 16.51
C ILE A 170 7.57 -0.22 17.77
N LYS A 171 7.53 -1.53 17.97
CA LYS A 171 6.94 -2.16 19.17
C LYS A 171 7.53 -1.68 20.51
N GLU A 172 8.77 -1.22 20.52
CA GLU A 172 9.43 -0.74 21.73
C GLU A 172 9.00 0.68 22.12
N LEU A 173 8.23 1.39 21.27
CA LEU A 173 7.64 2.69 21.58
C LEU A 173 6.18 2.58 22.01
N ILE A 174 5.53 1.46 21.75
CA ILE A 174 4.16 1.19 22.16
C ILE A 174 4.24 0.46 23.50
N PHE A 175 3.95 1.17 24.58
CA PHE A 175 3.86 0.66 25.94
C PHE A 175 2.73 -0.35 26.12
#